data_23037208302353b8114d56a757d223e9
#
_entry.id   23037208302353b8114d56a757d223e9
#
_cell.length_a   1.000
_cell.length_b   1.000
_cell.length_c   1.000
_cell.angle_alpha   90.00
_cell.angle_beta   90.00
_cell.angle_gamma   90.00
#
_symmetry.space_group_name_H-M   'P 1'
#
loop_
_entity.id
_entity.type
_entity.pdbx_description
1 polymer ?
#
loop_
_entity_poly.entity_id
_entity_poly.type
_entity_poly.pdbx_seq_one_letter_code
_entity_poly.pdbx_strand_id
1 'polypeptide(L)'
;MNLNLKNKNAIVCASSQGLGKAAALDLAEEGVNLAICSRDQDKINKVKEEIHQKINSEIKVIALQVDLDSPDEIQAFYKQVENDLGSVDILVNNNGGPPPSTFEQLSDDDWQKAFNSTMMSCLRLSKLVIPNMKKNAWGRIINISSVS
;
A
#
# COMPACT_ATOMS: atom_id res chain seq x y z
N MET A 1 10.75 7.13 19.66
CA MET A 1 12.00 6.65 18.99
C MET A 1 12.12 7.44 17.69
N ASN A 2 13.26 8.00 17.36
CA ASN A 2 13.42 8.66 16.06
C ASN A 2 13.79 7.60 15.01
N LEU A 3 12.90 7.34 14.05
CA LEU A 3 13.10 6.35 13.00
C LEU A 3 13.80 6.94 11.76
N ASN A 4 14.06 8.26 11.75
CA ASN A 4 14.64 8.99 10.61
C ASN A 4 13.86 8.80 9.30
N LEU A 5 12.53 8.78 9.37
CA LEU A 5 11.65 8.57 8.22
C LEU A 5 11.10 9.88 7.62
N LYS A 6 11.33 11.01 8.25
CA LYS A 6 10.84 12.31 7.77
C LYS A 6 11.24 12.55 6.31
N ASN A 7 10.28 13.01 5.51
CA ASN A 7 10.40 13.26 4.07
C ASN A 7 10.62 12.01 3.20
N LYS A 8 10.52 10.80 3.74
CA LYS A 8 10.43 9.58 2.93
C LYS A 8 9.07 9.49 2.26
N ASN A 9 8.99 8.75 1.17
CA ASN A 9 7.75 8.50 0.43
C ASN A 9 7.33 7.04 0.59
N ALA A 10 6.11 6.81 1.02
CA ALA A 10 5.58 5.46 1.23
C ALA A 10 4.34 5.18 0.38
N ILE A 11 4.25 3.96 -0.13
CA ILE A 11 3.00 3.36 -0.60
C ILE A 11 2.46 2.47 0.52
N VAL A 12 1.20 2.65 0.89
CA VAL A 12 0.48 1.76 1.82
C VAL A 12 -0.76 1.21 1.13
N CYS A 13 -0.74 -0.09 0.87
CA CYS A 13 -1.81 -0.79 0.17
C CYS A 13 -3.01 -1.09 1.09
N ALA A 14 -4.21 -1.16 0.50
CA ALA A 14 -5.47 -1.50 1.18
C ALA A 14 -5.65 -0.79 2.52
N SER A 15 -5.45 0.53 2.52
CA SER A 15 -5.33 1.36 3.72
C SER A 15 -6.61 2.10 4.11
N SER A 16 -7.78 1.69 3.58
CA SER A 16 -9.07 2.29 3.99
C SER A 16 -9.53 1.89 5.38
N GLN A 17 -8.96 0.83 5.96
CA GLN A 17 -9.30 0.30 7.29
C GLN A 17 -8.20 -0.64 7.81
N GLY A 18 -8.38 -1.12 9.06
CA GLY A 18 -7.54 -2.18 9.65
C GLY A 18 -6.04 -1.85 9.69
N LEU A 19 -5.21 -2.86 9.45
CA LEU A 19 -3.75 -2.77 9.56
C LEU A 19 -3.15 -1.76 8.57
N GLY A 20 -3.65 -1.72 7.33
CA GLY A 20 -3.17 -0.76 6.33
C GLY A 20 -3.42 0.68 6.75
N LYS A 21 -4.61 0.99 7.31
CA LYS A 21 -4.92 2.32 7.83
C LYS A 21 -4.04 2.67 9.03
N ALA A 22 -3.85 1.74 9.97
CA ALA A 22 -2.98 1.96 11.13
C ALA A 22 -1.55 2.27 10.70
N ALA A 23 -0.98 1.45 9.80
CA ALA A 23 0.35 1.69 9.25
C ALA A 23 0.48 3.05 8.54
N ALA A 24 -0.56 3.49 7.81
CA ALA A 24 -0.57 4.80 7.16
C ALA A 24 -0.54 5.94 8.19
N LEU A 25 -1.32 5.83 9.28
CA LEU A 25 -1.32 6.83 10.35
C LEU A 25 0.03 6.89 11.07
N ASP A 26 0.61 5.75 11.45
CA ASP A 26 1.90 5.69 12.12
C ASP A 26 3.03 6.28 11.25
N LEU A 27 3.06 5.97 9.95
CA LEU A 27 4.02 6.55 9.01
C LEU A 27 3.83 8.06 8.84
N ALA A 28 2.58 8.53 8.85
CA ALA A 28 2.27 9.96 8.79
C ALA A 28 2.80 10.70 10.03
N GLU A 29 2.67 10.12 11.22
CA GLU A 29 3.22 10.67 12.47
C GLU A 29 4.75 10.82 12.42
N GLU A 30 5.44 9.94 11.72
CA GLU A 30 6.89 10.00 11.49
C GLU A 30 7.29 10.99 10.37
N GLY A 31 6.33 11.72 9.78
CA GLY A 31 6.58 12.74 8.75
C GLY A 31 6.83 12.17 7.35
N VAL A 32 6.28 11.01 7.05
CA VAL A 32 6.38 10.33 5.75
C VAL A 32 5.29 10.84 4.82
N ASN A 33 5.62 11.14 3.56
CA ASN A 33 4.65 11.39 2.51
C ASN A 33 3.98 10.07 2.10
N LEU A 34 2.68 10.09 1.87
CA LEU A 34 1.90 8.86 1.69
C LEU A 34 1.17 8.80 0.35
N ALA A 35 1.26 7.65 -0.28
CA ALA A 35 0.31 7.19 -1.28
C ALA A 35 -0.51 6.05 -0.67
N ILE A 36 -1.78 6.30 -0.43
CA ILE A 36 -2.72 5.34 0.14
C ILE A 36 -3.74 4.91 -0.91
N CYS A 37 -4.10 3.64 -0.91
CA CYS A 37 -5.04 3.11 -1.89
C CYS A 37 -6.04 2.11 -1.31
N SER A 38 -7.19 2.03 -1.96
CA SER A 38 -8.21 1.01 -1.73
C SER A 38 -9.12 0.88 -2.95
N ARG A 39 -10.00 -0.12 -2.98
CA ARG A 39 -11.01 -0.28 -4.03
C ARG A 39 -12.17 0.73 -3.94
N ASP A 40 -12.26 1.47 -2.86
CA ASP A 40 -13.35 2.42 -2.56
C ASP A 40 -12.75 3.82 -2.37
N GLN A 41 -13.00 4.71 -3.35
CA GLN A 41 -12.45 6.06 -3.35
C GLN A 41 -12.95 6.90 -2.16
N ASP A 42 -14.23 6.75 -1.78
CA ASP A 42 -14.79 7.54 -0.69
C ASP A 42 -14.18 7.14 0.66
N LYS A 43 -13.99 5.83 0.87
CA LYS A 43 -13.33 5.36 2.09
C LYS A 43 -11.88 5.81 2.19
N ILE A 44 -11.13 5.76 1.09
CA ILE A 44 -9.73 6.17 1.13
C ILE A 44 -9.57 7.68 1.27
N ASN A 45 -10.48 8.47 0.71
CA ASN A 45 -10.52 9.92 0.92
C ASN A 45 -10.75 10.28 2.39
N LYS A 46 -11.65 9.57 3.08
CA LYS A 46 -11.86 9.76 4.52
C LYS A 46 -10.60 9.51 5.34
N VAL A 47 -9.82 8.51 4.97
CA VAL A 47 -8.52 8.24 5.65
C VAL A 47 -7.53 9.38 5.39
N LYS A 48 -7.46 9.89 4.17
CA LYS A 48 -6.64 11.06 3.85
C LYS A 48 -7.04 12.28 4.70
N GLU A 49 -8.34 12.56 4.82
CA GLU A 49 -8.84 13.66 5.65
C GLU A 49 -8.49 13.44 7.13
N GLU A 50 -8.65 12.22 7.64
CA GLU A 50 -8.28 11.87 9.01
C GLU A 50 -6.79 12.09 9.29
N ILE A 51 -5.92 11.69 8.35
CA ILE A 51 -4.49 11.95 8.45
C ILE A 51 -4.22 13.46 8.56
N HIS A 52 -4.79 14.28 7.68
CA HIS A 52 -4.60 15.73 7.72
C HIS A 52 -5.13 16.39 8.99
N GLN A 53 -6.20 15.84 9.59
CA GLN A 53 -6.75 16.36 10.84
C GLN A 53 -5.90 16.01 12.07
N LYS A 54 -5.30 14.82 12.08
CA LYS A 54 -4.53 14.30 13.23
C LYS A 54 -3.07 14.72 13.19
N ILE A 55 -2.51 14.86 12.01
CA ILE A 55 -1.08 15.07 11.84
C ILE A 55 -0.81 16.54 11.56
N ASN A 56 -0.13 17.18 12.51
CA ASN A 56 0.26 18.59 12.40
C ASN A 56 1.60 18.76 11.67
N SER A 57 1.81 18.03 10.58
CA SER A 57 3.02 18.09 9.76
C SER A 57 2.69 18.36 8.30
N GLU A 58 3.58 19.05 7.59
CA GLU A 58 3.47 19.32 6.15
C GLU A 58 3.87 18.07 5.33
N ILE A 59 3.05 17.00 5.42
CA ILE A 59 3.23 15.82 4.59
C ILE A 59 2.29 15.85 3.38
N LYS A 60 2.73 15.26 2.28
CA LYS A 60 1.87 15.01 1.12
C LYS A 60 1.13 13.70 1.31
N VAL A 61 -0.18 13.70 1.10
CA VAL A 61 -1.00 12.49 1.11
C VAL A 61 -1.82 12.45 -0.18
N ILE A 62 -1.61 11.42 -0.98
CA ILE A 62 -2.45 11.09 -2.13
C ILE A 62 -3.28 9.85 -1.83
N ALA A 63 -4.55 9.88 -2.21
CA ALA A 63 -5.51 8.79 -1.97
C ALA A 63 -6.12 8.38 -3.31
N LEU A 64 -5.91 7.15 -3.73
CA LEU A 64 -6.30 6.67 -5.05
C LEU A 64 -7.12 5.38 -4.96
N GLN A 65 -8.14 5.29 -5.81
CA GLN A 65 -8.86 4.05 -6.02
C GLN A 65 -8.00 3.12 -6.87
N VAL A 66 -7.75 1.92 -6.39
CA VAL A 66 -6.92 0.91 -7.07
C VAL A 66 -7.43 -0.48 -6.75
N ASP A 67 -7.62 -1.28 -7.77
CA ASP A 67 -7.76 -2.73 -7.63
C ASP A 67 -6.37 -3.38 -7.77
N LEU A 68 -5.85 -3.89 -6.65
CA LEU A 68 -4.54 -4.54 -6.60
C LEU A 68 -4.51 -5.92 -7.30
N ASP A 69 -5.65 -6.43 -7.76
CA ASP A 69 -5.71 -7.63 -8.58
C ASP A 69 -5.43 -7.31 -10.06
N SER A 70 -5.59 -6.03 -10.46
CA SER A 70 -5.35 -5.54 -11.82
C SER A 70 -3.90 -5.11 -12.03
N PRO A 71 -3.11 -5.79 -12.89
CA PRO A 71 -1.75 -5.38 -13.22
C PRO A 71 -1.67 -3.96 -13.79
N ASP A 72 -2.65 -3.59 -14.63
CA ASP A 72 -2.69 -2.30 -15.31
C ASP A 72 -2.97 -1.17 -14.33
N GLU A 73 -3.89 -1.39 -13.36
CA GLU A 73 -4.16 -0.40 -12.31
C GLU A 73 -2.97 -0.22 -11.36
N ILE A 74 -2.27 -1.30 -11.01
CA ILE A 74 -1.02 -1.24 -10.25
C ILE A 74 0.02 -0.39 -10.97
N GLN A 75 0.20 -0.58 -12.26
CA GLN A 75 1.17 0.17 -13.06
C GLN A 75 0.79 1.65 -13.14
N ALA A 76 -0.48 1.95 -13.39
CA ALA A 76 -0.99 3.32 -13.43
C ALA A 76 -0.87 4.02 -12.08
N PHE A 77 -1.22 3.33 -11.01
CA PHE A 77 -1.07 3.80 -9.63
C PHE A 77 0.38 4.16 -9.30
N TYR A 78 1.31 3.25 -9.57
CA TYR A 78 2.73 3.49 -9.29
C TYR A 78 3.25 4.71 -10.07
N LYS A 79 2.90 4.82 -11.35
CA LYS A 79 3.28 5.96 -12.19
C LYS A 79 2.73 7.29 -11.65
N GLN A 80 1.49 7.30 -11.16
CA GLN A 80 0.91 8.47 -10.52
C GLN A 80 1.66 8.84 -9.24
N VAL A 81 2.01 7.84 -8.42
CA VAL A 81 2.80 8.05 -7.19
C VAL A 81 4.17 8.65 -7.52
N GLU A 82 4.88 8.11 -8.52
CA GLU A 82 6.17 8.69 -8.93
C GLU A 82 6.06 10.14 -9.38
N ASN A 83 4.99 10.49 -10.12
CA ASN A 83 4.77 11.86 -10.58
C ASN A 83 4.49 12.84 -9.42
N ASP A 84 3.71 12.42 -8.43
CA ASP A 84 3.24 13.30 -7.36
C ASP A 84 4.19 13.36 -6.16
N LEU A 85 4.80 12.24 -5.80
CA LEU A 85 5.68 12.12 -4.63
C LEU A 85 7.15 11.92 -4.98
N GLY A 86 7.46 11.40 -6.16
CA GLY A 86 8.81 10.97 -6.52
C GLY A 86 9.09 9.51 -6.17
N SER A 87 10.37 9.18 -5.97
CA SER A 87 10.81 7.81 -5.66
C SER A 87 10.15 7.27 -4.40
N VAL A 88 9.69 6.04 -4.44
CA VAL A 88 9.12 5.33 -3.29
C VAL A 88 10.23 4.72 -2.46
N ASP A 89 10.28 5.09 -1.19
CA ASP A 89 11.25 4.60 -0.21
C ASP A 89 10.71 3.42 0.60
N ILE A 90 9.40 3.42 0.87
CA ILE A 90 8.74 2.42 1.72
C ILE A 90 7.53 1.86 0.98
N LEU A 91 7.42 0.55 0.94
CA LEU A 91 6.25 -0.17 0.42
C LEU A 91 5.67 -1.05 1.52
N VAL A 92 4.42 -0.79 1.88
CA VAL A 92 3.64 -1.66 2.76
C VAL A 92 2.65 -2.44 1.89
N ASN A 93 3.02 -3.67 1.56
CA ASN A 93 2.13 -4.62 0.91
C ASN A 93 1.12 -5.13 1.94
N ASN A 94 -0.12 -4.80 1.70
CA ASN A 94 -1.27 -5.27 2.46
C ASN A 94 -2.42 -5.46 1.47
N ASN A 95 -3.11 -6.58 1.55
CA ASN A 95 -4.30 -6.82 0.74
C ASN A 95 -5.30 -7.63 1.55
N GLY A 96 -6.58 -7.54 1.19
CA GLY A 96 -7.60 -8.39 1.78
C GLY A 96 -7.33 -9.85 1.41
N GLY A 97 -7.44 -10.75 2.38
CA GLY A 97 -7.40 -12.18 2.13
C GLY A 97 -8.64 -12.67 1.37
N PRO A 98 -8.61 -13.89 0.81
CA PRO A 98 -9.78 -14.51 0.24
C PRO A 98 -10.86 -14.73 1.33
N PRO A 99 -12.15 -14.84 0.95
CA PRO A 99 -13.21 -15.16 1.90
C PRO A 99 -12.93 -16.53 2.56
N PRO A 100 -13.30 -16.69 3.84
CA PRO A 100 -13.14 -17.96 4.53
C PRO A 100 -13.87 -19.09 3.81
N SER A 101 -13.20 -20.22 3.60
CA SER A 101 -13.76 -21.40 2.96
C SER A 101 -13.06 -22.65 3.43
N THR A 102 -13.66 -23.84 3.21
CA THR A 102 -12.96 -25.12 3.43
C THR A 102 -12.23 -25.54 2.17
N PHE A 103 -11.22 -26.38 2.31
CA PHE A 103 -10.42 -26.87 1.17
C PHE A 103 -11.28 -27.50 0.08
N GLU A 104 -12.28 -28.28 0.48
CA GLU A 104 -13.17 -29.02 -0.44
C GLU A 104 -14.12 -28.10 -1.23
N GLN A 105 -14.35 -26.88 -0.78
CA GLN A 105 -15.25 -25.93 -1.39
C GLN A 105 -14.56 -25.01 -2.39
N LEU A 106 -13.23 -24.98 -2.37
CA LEU A 106 -12.44 -24.08 -3.23
C LEU A 106 -12.22 -24.70 -4.60
N SER A 107 -12.62 -23.95 -5.63
CA SER A 107 -12.30 -24.26 -7.03
C SER A 107 -10.88 -23.79 -7.40
N ASP A 108 -10.37 -24.28 -8.53
CA ASP A 108 -9.09 -23.81 -9.09
C ASP A 108 -9.10 -22.28 -9.33
N ASP A 109 -10.24 -21.73 -9.74
CA ASP A 109 -10.40 -20.29 -9.93
C ASP A 109 -10.28 -19.51 -8.62
N ASP A 110 -10.79 -20.04 -7.52
CA ASP A 110 -10.65 -19.40 -6.19
C ASP A 110 -9.20 -19.39 -5.74
N TRP A 111 -8.48 -20.48 -5.95
CA TRP A 111 -7.04 -20.55 -5.70
C TRP A 111 -6.27 -19.56 -6.55
N GLN A 112 -6.58 -19.46 -7.85
CA GLN A 112 -5.91 -18.53 -8.76
C GLN A 112 -6.18 -17.06 -8.35
N LYS A 113 -7.41 -16.73 -7.98
CA LYS A 113 -7.76 -15.40 -7.46
C LYS A 113 -7.02 -15.07 -6.18
N ALA A 114 -7.01 -15.99 -5.21
CA ALA A 114 -6.29 -15.80 -3.95
C ALA A 114 -4.78 -15.57 -4.19
N PHE A 115 -4.17 -16.33 -5.08
CA PHE A 115 -2.77 -16.17 -5.45
C PHE A 115 -2.49 -14.80 -6.11
N ASN A 116 -3.34 -14.38 -7.04
CA ASN A 116 -3.22 -13.07 -7.69
C ASN A 116 -3.34 -11.92 -6.69
N SER A 117 -4.33 -12.00 -5.80
CA SER A 117 -4.62 -10.98 -4.79
C SER A 117 -3.51 -10.86 -3.74
N THR A 118 -3.03 -11.98 -3.21
CA THR A 118 -2.11 -11.98 -2.08
C THR A 118 -0.64 -11.98 -2.50
N MET A 119 -0.27 -12.78 -3.50
CA MET A 119 1.13 -12.94 -3.91
C MET A 119 1.51 -12.02 -5.08
N MET A 120 0.72 -12.07 -6.16
CA MET A 120 1.10 -11.35 -7.39
C MET A 120 1.00 -9.83 -7.23
N SER A 121 0.07 -9.31 -6.44
CA SER A 121 0.01 -7.88 -6.11
C SER A 121 1.29 -7.40 -5.43
N CYS A 122 1.76 -8.13 -4.42
CA CYS A 122 3.01 -7.83 -3.71
C CYS A 122 4.23 -7.88 -4.64
N LEU A 123 4.32 -8.91 -5.49
CA LEU A 123 5.41 -9.06 -6.44
C LEU A 123 5.45 -7.92 -7.47
N ARG A 124 4.29 -7.53 -8.00
CA ARG A 124 4.17 -6.45 -9.00
C ARG A 124 4.63 -5.13 -8.44
N LEU A 125 4.11 -4.72 -7.27
CA LEU A 125 4.53 -3.48 -6.62
C LEU A 125 6.01 -3.51 -6.21
N SER A 126 6.48 -4.62 -5.65
CA SER A 126 7.89 -4.76 -5.27
C SER A 126 8.82 -4.59 -6.49
N LYS A 127 8.48 -5.17 -7.64
CA LYS A 127 9.25 -4.99 -8.88
C LYS A 127 9.34 -3.53 -9.33
N LEU A 128 8.29 -2.74 -9.09
CA LEU A 128 8.24 -1.34 -9.49
C LEU A 128 9.09 -0.45 -8.57
N VAL A 129 9.08 -0.69 -7.26
CA VAL A 129 9.79 0.17 -6.30
C VAL A 129 11.29 -0.17 -6.17
N ILE A 130 11.68 -1.43 -6.33
CA ILE A 130 13.06 -1.91 -6.12
C ILE A 130 14.12 -1.15 -6.94
N PRO A 131 13.93 -0.81 -8.22
CA PRO A 131 14.95 -0.09 -8.99
C PRO A 131 15.36 1.22 -8.34
N ASN A 132 14.40 2.03 -7.90
CA ASN A 132 14.66 3.30 -7.22
C ASN A 132 15.28 3.11 -5.83
N MET A 133 14.81 2.12 -5.07
CA MET A 133 15.40 1.78 -3.77
C MET A 133 16.87 1.38 -3.90
N LYS A 134 17.22 0.60 -4.93
CA LYS A 134 18.62 0.23 -5.24
C LYS A 134 19.46 1.45 -5.63
N LYS A 135 18.93 2.30 -6.50
CA LYS A 135 19.61 3.53 -6.94
C LYS A 135 19.92 4.46 -5.76
N ASN A 136 18.99 4.56 -4.81
CA ASN A 136 19.14 5.42 -3.64
C ASN A 136 19.86 4.74 -2.47
N ALA A 137 20.28 3.47 -2.63
CA ALA A 137 20.88 2.63 -1.59
C ALA A 137 20.06 2.56 -0.29
N TRP A 138 18.73 2.79 -0.38
CA TRP A 138 17.81 2.75 0.75
C TRP A 138 16.41 2.32 0.29
N GLY A 139 15.75 1.49 1.08
CA GLY A 139 14.36 1.08 0.87
C GLY A 139 13.88 0.10 1.93
N ARG A 140 12.57 0.05 2.12
CA ARG A 140 11.90 -0.91 3.02
C ARG A 140 10.67 -1.48 2.33
N ILE A 141 10.59 -2.80 2.27
CA ILE A 141 9.39 -3.51 1.81
C ILE A 141 8.86 -4.32 2.97
N ILE A 142 7.64 -4.06 3.36
CA ILE A 142 6.94 -4.70 4.47
C ILE A 142 5.76 -5.48 3.88
N ASN A 143 5.72 -6.79 4.13
CA ASN A 143 4.62 -7.63 3.72
C ASN A 143 3.77 -7.99 4.95
N ILE A 144 2.52 -7.55 4.97
CA ILE A 144 1.55 -7.93 6.00
C ILE A 144 0.90 -9.24 5.54
N SER A 145 1.07 -10.29 6.33
CA SER A 145 0.53 -11.61 6.07
C SER A 145 -0.19 -12.18 7.29
N SER A 146 -0.97 -13.22 7.08
CA SER A 146 -1.65 -13.96 8.15
C SER A 146 -1.34 -15.45 8.04
N VAL A 147 -1.47 -16.17 9.14
CA VAL A 147 -1.34 -17.62 9.24
C VAL A 147 -2.68 -18.31 9.48
N SER A 148 -3.77 -17.54 9.50
CA SER A 148 -5.14 -18.04 9.68
C SER A 148 -5.90 -18.04 8.37
#